data_c0a5428d7e2dfa70fa6e3b4b6e563bdf
#
_entry.id   c0a5428d7e2dfa70fa6e3b4b6e563bdf
#
_cell.length_a   1.000
_cell.length_b   1.000
_cell.length_c   1.000
_cell.angle_alpha   90.00
_cell.angle_beta   90.00
_cell.angle_gamma   90.00
#
_symmetry.space_group_name_H-M   'P 1'
#
loop_
_entity.id
_entity.type
_entity.pdbx_description
1 polymer ?
#
loop_
_entity_poly.entity_id
_entity_poly.type
_entity_poly.pdbx_seq_one_letter_code
_entity_poly.pdbx_strand_id
1 'polypeptide(L)'
;DFGQFHEWDEKAALDWYLTDEPQNASLQSYVKDLLQLYRKYPALYELDYDWDGFQWINANDGDRSIFSFVRYSRDHKRSLLFVINFTPVERPDYRVGVPKRGTYTLVLDNSHGLYKRGDKAPAFRSVKKECDGQDYSIAYSLPAYGTAVFRF
;
A
#
# COMPACT_ATOMS: atom_id res chain seq x y z
N ASP A 1 -11.10 -12.51 -8.00
CA ASP A 1 -10.98 -11.10 -7.60
C ASP A 1 -12.22 -10.55 -6.86
N PHE A 2 -13.24 -11.36 -6.63
CA PHE A 2 -14.44 -11.01 -5.84
C PHE A 2 -14.80 -12.04 -4.75
N GLY A 3 -13.88 -12.98 -4.42
CA GLY A 3 -14.03 -13.92 -3.31
C GLY A 3 -15.02 -15.05 -3.61
N GLN A 4 -14.97 -15.64 -4.79
CA GLN A 4 -15.72 -16.84 -5.14
C GLN A 4 -15.38 -17.98 -4.18
N PHE A 5 -16.37 -18.77 -3.79
CA PHE A 5 -16.19 -19.90 -2.84
C PHE A 5 -15.69 -21.18 -3.49
N HIS A 6 -15.93 -21.34 -4.80
CA HIS A 6 -15.45 -22.48 -5.57
C HIS A 6 -14.11 -22.19 -6.22
N GLU A 7 -13.29 -23.19 -6.38
CA GLU A 7 -12.10 -23.09 -7.20
C GLU A 7 -12.46 -22.80 -8.66
N TRP A 8 -11.52 -22.22 -9.38
CA TRP A 8 -11.70 -21.96 -10.81
C TRP A 8 -11.88 -23.28 -11.59
N ASP A 9 -12.87 -23.33 -12.45
CA ASP A 9 -13.15 -24.45 -13.36
C ASP A 9 -13.43 -23.87 -14.76
N GLU A 10 -12.63 -24.26 -15.76
CA GLU A 10 -12.79 -23.81 -17.14
C GLU A 10 -14.11 -24.25 -17.79
N LYS A 11 -14.83 -25.21 -17.19
CA LYS A 11 -16.13 -25.73 -17.68
C LYS A 11 -17.32 -25.06 -17.02
N ALA A 12 -17.11 -24.25 -16.03
CA ALA A 12 -18.16 -23.58 -15.26
C ALA A 12 -18.05 -22.06 -15.40
N ALA A 13 -19.19 -21.38 -15.32
CA ALA A 13 -19.21 -19.93 -15.18
C ALA A 13 -18.77 -19.51 -13.78
N LEU A 14 -18.20 -18.31 -13.66
CA LEU A 14 -17.92 -17.72 -12.36
C LEU A 14 -19.23 -17.42 -11.62
N ASP A 15 -19.18 -17.44 -10.30
CA ASP A 15 -20.33 -17.18 -9.41
C ASP A 15 -20.68 -15.69 -9.35
N TRP A 16 -21.01 -15.08 -10.50
CA TRP A 16 -21.27 -13.65 -10.64
C TRP A 16 -22.33 -13.10 -9.69
N TYR A 17 -23.29 -13.93 -9.25
CA TYR A 17 -24.32 -13.56 -8.27
C TYR A 17 -23.71 -13.09 -6.94
N LEU A 18 -22.49 -13.53 -6.60
CA LEU A 18 -21.78 -13.08 -5.40
C LEU A 18 -21.42 -11.60 -5.44
N THR A 19 -21.34 -11.00 -6.63
CA THR A 19 -21.04 -9.56 -6.73
C THR A 19 -22.20 -8.67 -6.25
N ASP A 20 -23.39 -9.23 -6.02
CA ASP A 20 -24.51 -8.55 -5.39
C ASP A 20 -24.37 -8.52 -3.85
N GLU A 21 -23.50 -9.38 -3.29
CA GLU A 21 -23.22 -9.41 -1.85
C GLU A 21 -22.24 -8.28 -1.47
N PRO A 22 -22.53 -7.48 -0.41
CA PRO A 22 -21.74 -6.29 -0.08
C PRO A 22 -20.25 -6.56 0.14
N GLN A 23 -19.89 -7.68 0.76
CA GLN A 23 -18.48 -8.02 1.04
C GLN A 23 -17.74 -8.37 -0.25
N ASN A 24 -18.35 -9.15 -1.14
CA ASN A 24 -17.77 -9.55 -2.42
C ASN A 24 -17.65 -8.34 -3.36
N ALA A 25 -18.66 -7.48 -3.41
CA ALA A 25 -18.64 -6.22 -4.15
C ALA A 25 -17.52 -5.27 -3.65
N SER A 26 -17.35 -5.19 -2.34
CA SER A 26 -16.27 -4.40 -1.72
C SER A 26 -14.90 -4.94 -2.09
N LEU A 27 -14.69 -6.24 -2.01
CA LEU A 27 -13.44 -6.88 -2.42
C LEU A 27 -13.14 -6.64 -3.90
N GLN A 28 -14.14 -6.81 -4.78
CA GLN A 28 -13.98 -6.54 -6.20
C GLN A 28 -13.60 -5.07 -6.47
N SER A 29 -14.24 -4.14 -5.77
CA SER A 29 -13.91 -2.71 -5.87
C SER A 29 -12.47 -2.44 -5.43
N TYR A 30 -12.01 -3.07 -4.33
CA TYR A 30 -10.65 -2.93 -3.85
C TYR A 30 -9.62 -3.50 -4.85
N VAL A 31 -9.88 -4.67 -5.43
CA VAL A 31 -9.02 -5.23 -6.50
C VAL A 31 -8.95 -4.29 -7.70
N LYS A 32 -10.08 -3.70 -8.10
CA LYS A 32 -10.11 -2.67 -9.16
C LYS A 32 -9.25 -1.47 -8.81
N ASP A 33 -9.27 -1.02 -7.57
CA ASP A 33 -8.44 0.09 -7.11
C ASP A 33 -6.94 -0.27 -7.12
N LEU A 34 -6.57 -1.51 -6.74
CA LEU A 34 -5.20 -2.02 -6.86
C LEU A 34 -4.71 -2.03 -8.31
N LEU A 35 -5.53 -2.49 -9.25
CA LEU A 35 -5.20 -2.47 -10.68
C LEU A 35 -5.06 -1.04 -11.23
N GLN A 36 -5.87 -0.10 -10.76
CA GLN A 36 -5.73 1.32 -11.10
C GLN A 36 -4.45 1.92 -10.52
N LEU A 37 -4.10 1.58 -9.26
CA LEU A 37 -2.84 1.98 -8.64
C LEU A 37 -1.66 1.50 -9.48
N TYR A 38 -1.65 0.21 -9.84
CA TYR A 38 -0.60 -0.39 -10.68
C TYR A 38 -0.42 0.38 -11.99
N ARG A 39 -1.50 0.65 -12.72
CA ARG A 39 -1.46 1.38 -14.00
C ARG A 39 -1.04 2.84 -13.86
N LYS A 40 -1.36 3.48 -12.72
CA LYS A 40 -1.10 4.90 -12.47
C LYS A 40 0.35 5.19 -12.07
N TYR A 41 1.01 4.26 -11.36
CA TYR A 41 2.32 4.49 -10.78
C TYR A 41 3.40 3.62 -11.42
N PRO A 42 4.25 4.22 -12.28
CA PRO A 42 5.36 3.52 -12.94
C PRO A 42 6.32 2.82 -11.98
N ALA A 43 6.43 3.30 -10.75
CA ALA A 43 7.21 2.64 -9.70
C ALA A 43 6.85 1.17 -9.45
N LEU A 44 5.66 0.73 -9.88
CA LEU A 44 5.21 -0.66 -9.69
C LEU A 44 5.63 -1.60 -10.82
N TYR A 45 6.11 -1.08 -11.97
CA TYR A 45 6.44 -1.92 -13.13
C TYR A 45 7.69 -1.51 -13.92
N GLU A 46 8.13 -0.23 -13.86
CA GLU A 46 9.25 0.24 -14.71
C GLU A 46 10.59 -0.43 -14.40
N LEU A 47 10.85 -0.72 -13.12
CA LEU A 47 12.09 -1.31 -12.61
C LEU A 47 11.82 -2.63 -11.89
N ASP A 48 10.88 -3.43 -12.37
CA ASP A 48 10.44 -4.65 -11.69
C ASP A 48 11.52 -5.75 -11.70
N TYR A 49 12.40 -5.73 -12.69
CA TYR A 49 13.53 -6.65 -12.83
C TYR A 49 14.89 -6.01 -12.50
N ASP A 50 14.86 -4.84 -11.83
CA ASP A 50 16.06 -4.08 -11.49
C ASP A 50 16.11 -3.83 -9.98
N TRP A 51 17.29 -4.04 -9.39
CA TRP A 51 17.52 -3.78 -7.96
C TRP A 51 17.26 -2.32 -7.56
N ASP A 52 17.46 -1.38 -8.47
CA ASP A 52 17.20 0.04 -8.25
C ASP A 52 15.69 0.36 -8.07
N GLY A 53 14.83 -0.57 -8.45
CA GLY A 53 13.38 -0.43 -8.31
C GLY A 53 12.81 -0.74 -6.93
N PHE A 54 13.62 -1.31 -6.00
CA PHE A 54 13.13 -1.78 -4.71
C PHE A 54 14.12 -1.48 -3.59
N GLN A 55 13.60 -1.03 -2.45
CA GLN A 55 14.38 -0.87 -1.23
C GLN A 55 13.55 -1.26 0.01
N TRP A 56 14.06 -2.19 0.80
CA TRP A 56 13.55 -2.40 2.14
C TRP A 56 13.79 -1.17 3.02
N ILE A 57 12.77 -0.73 3.73
CA ILE A 57 12.91 0.24 4.83
C ILE A 57 12.99 -0.54 6.14
N ASN A 58 12.02 -1.43 6.40
CA ASN A 58 12.08 -2.36 7.51
C ASN A 58 11.47 -3.70 7.11
N ALA A 59 12.32 -4.74 7.09
CA ALA A 59 11.94 -6.12 6.82
C ALA A 59 11.97 -7.00 8.09
N ASN A 60 12.48 -6.47 9.21
CA ASN A 60 12.88 -7.24 10.39
C ASN A 60 12.04 -6.94 11.64
N ASP A 61 10.89 -6.30 11.49
CA ASP A 61 9.98 -6.03 12.62
C ASP A 61 9.09 -7.26 12.92
N GLY A 62 9.75 -8.38 13.22
CA GLY A 62 9.09 -9.68 13.45
C GLY A 62 8.14 -9.64 14.64
N ASP A 63 8.49 -8.93 15.71
CA ASP A 63 7.68 -8.84 16.94
C ASP A 63 6.32 -8.15 16.69
N ARG A 64 6.27 -7.22 15.75
CA ARG A 64 5.05 -6.49 15.38
C ARG A 64 4.45 -6.97 14.06
N SER A 65 5.18 -7.81 13.30
CA SER A 65 4.81 -8.26 11.95
C SER A 65 4.41 -7.10 11.03
N ILE A 66 5.21 -6.04 11.04
CA ILE A 66 5.05 -4.86 10.18
C ILE A 66 6.22 -4.81 9.21
N PHE A 67 5.89 -4.61 7.94
CA PHE A 67 6.89 -4.49 6.88
C PHE A 67 6.75 -3.14 6.19
N SER A 68 7.89 -2.55 5.83
CA SER A 68 7.89 -1.34 5.01
C SER A 68 8.98 -1.40 3.94
N PHE A 69 8.63 -0.93 2.74
CA PHE A 69 9.53 -0.90 1.60
C PHE A 69 9.16 0.22 0.63
N VAL A 70 10.08 0.56 -0.24
CA VAL A 70 9.89 1.55 -1.30
C VAL A 70 9.96 0.87 -2.66
N ARG A 71 9.09 1.32 -3.55
CA ARG A 71 9.19 1.08 -4.99
C ARG A 71 9.56 2.40 -5.67
N TYR A 72 10.61 2.35 -6.49
CA TYR A 72 11.09 3.52 -7.21
C TYR A 72 10.64 3.48 -8.68
N SER A 73 10.24 4.65 -9.21
CA SER A 73 10.18 4.87 -10.65
C SER A 73 11.59 5.22 -11.15
N ARG A 74 11.84 5.05 -12.45
CA ARG A 74 13.15 5.35 -13.06
C ARG A 74 13.64 6.77 -12.82
N ASP A 75 12.73 7.74 -12.79
CA ASP A 75 13.03 9.15 -12.52
C ASP A 75 12.98 9.53 -11.03
N HIS A 76 12.66 8.60 -10.14
CA HIS A 76 12.46 8.78 -8.69
C HIS A 76 11.44 9.87 -8.30
N LYS A 77 10.62 10.36 -9.23
CA LYS A 77 9.65 11.45 -8.98
C LYS A 77 8.27 10.96 -8.54
N ARG A 78 7.96 9.70 -8.77
CA ARG A 78 6.67 9.08 -8.44
C ARG A 78 6.88 7.75 -7.73
N SER A 79 7.74 7.78 -6.72
CA SER A 79 8.05 6.62 -5.90
C SER A 79 6.96 6.36 -4.87
N LEU A 80 6.87 5.12 -4.41
CA LEU A 80 5.85 4.67 -3.46
C LEU A 80 6.51 4.05 -2.23
N LEU A 81 6.07 4.47 -1.05
CA LEU A 81 6.34 3.81 0.22
C LEU A 81 5.15 2.93 0.60
N PHE A 82 5.41 1.68 0.90
CA PHE A 82 4.45 0.72 1.43
C PHE A 82 4.70 0.48 2.91
N VAL A 83 3.64 0.46 3.71
CA VAL A 83 3.66 0.08 5.12
C VAL A 83 2.53 -0.90 5.35
N ILE A 84 2.84 -2.11 5.83
CA ILE A 84 1.89 -3.22 5.92
C ILE A 84 1.92 -3.79 7.33
N ASN A 85 0.76 -3.88 7.97
CA ASN A 85 0.55 -4.50 9.28
C ASN A 85 -0.19 -5.84 9.10
N PHE A 86 0.48 -6.93 9.40
CA PHE A 86 -0.09 -8.29 9.32
C PHE A 86 -0.75 -8.75 10.62
N THR A 87 -0.98 -7.84 11.58
CA THR A 87 -1.57 -8.19 12.88
C THR A 87 -2.97 -7.59 13.07
N PRO A 88 -3.80 -8.19 13.95
CA PRO A 88 -5.11 -7.64 14.32
C PRO A 88 -5.00 -6.44 15.27
N VAL A 89 -3.81 -5.90 15.49
CA VAL A 89 -3.55 -4.82 16.44
C VAL A 89 -3.32 -3.51 15.70
N GLU A 90 -4.18 -2.53 15.94
CA GLU A 90 -3.94 -1.16 15.46
C GLU A 90 -2.67 -0.58 16.11
N ARG A 91 -1.91 0.20 15.34
CA ARG A 91 -0.69 0.87 15.76
C ARG A 91 -0.87 2.38 15.63
N PRO A 92 -1.43 3.06 16.67
CA PRO A 92 -1.54 4.51 16.64
C PRO A 92 -0.15 5.15 16.60
N ASP A 93 -0.02 6.21 15.81
CA ASP A 93 1.22 6.97 15.65
C ASP A 93 2.46 6.11 15.30
N TYR A 94 2.24 5.01 14.57
CA TYR A 94 3.34 4.17 14.09
C TYR A 94 4.33 5.01 13.27
N ARG A 95 5.59 4.97 13.70
CA ARG A 95 6.66 5.69 13.02
C ARG A 95 7.36 4.77 12.04
N VAL A 96 7.51 5.24 10.82
CA VAL A 96 8.24 4.55 9.74
C VAL A 96 9.32 5.46 9.17
N GLY A 97 10.49 4.88 8.94
CA GLY A 97 11.60 5.56 8.27
C GLY A 97 11.26 5.88 6.80
N VAL A 98 11.78 6.99 6.31
CA VAL A 98 11.56 7.43 4.93
C VAL A 98 12.86 7.89 4.28
N PRO A 99 13.08 7.60 2.96
CA PRO A 99 14.38 7.77 2.31
C PRO A 99 14.82 9.22 2.14
N LYS A 100 13.89 10.17 2.18
CA LYS A 100 14.23 11.59 1.99
C LYS A 100 13.28 12.53 2.75
N ARG A 101 13.74 13.75 2.98
CA ARG A 101 12.87 14.83 3.47
C ARG A 101 11.83 15.18 2.41
N GLY A 102 10.55 15.24 2.82
CA GLY A 102 9.48 15.56 1.87
C GLY A 102 8.08 15.42 2.46
N THR A 103 7.10 15.45 1.58
CA THR A 103 5.71 15.19 1.88
C THR A 103 5.31 13.83 1.31
N TYR A 104 4.75 13.00 2.15
CA TYR A 104 4.28 11.65 1.85
C TYR A 104 2.76 11.67 1.81
N THR A 105 2.19 11.58 0.61
CA THR A 105 0.74 11.65 0.41
C THR A 105 0.18 10.24 0.33
N LEU A 106 -0.77 9.92 1.19
CA LEU A 106 -1.47 8.64 1.16
C LEU A 106 -2.23 8.52 -0.17
N VAL A 107 -2.04 7.43 -0.88
CA VAL A 107 -2.69 7.21 -2.18
C VAL A 107 -3.59 5.99 -2.18
N LEU A 108 -3.37 5.08 -1.26
CA LEU A 108 -4.22 3.92 -1.02
C LEU A 108 -4.08 3.47 0.43
N ASP A 109 -5.19 3.10 1.05
CA ASP A 109 -5.25 2.24 2.22
C ASP A 109 -6.42 1.25 2.09
N ASN A 110 -6.44 0.21 2.91
CA ASN A 110 -7.48 -0.80 2.83
C ASN A 110 -8.81 -0.41 3.50
N SER A 111 -8.90 0.74 4.15
CA SER A 111 -10.15 1.27 4.73
C SER A 111 -10.88 2.21 3.77
N HIS A 112 -10.15 2.96 2.96
CA HIS A 112 -10.70 3.90 1.98
C HIS A 112 -10.60 3.39 0.53
N GLY A 113 -9.61 2.54 0.24
CA GLY A 113 -9.21 2.17 -1.13
C GLY A 113 -8.30 3.21 -1.76
N LEU A 114 -8.36 3.35 -3.07
CA LEU A 114 -7.55 4.30 -3.83
C LEU A 114 -8.11 5.73 -3.73
N TYR A 115 -7.28 6.69 -3.30
CA TYR A 115 -7.61 8.11 -3.36
C TYR A 115 -7.59 8.60 -4.82
N LYS A 116 -8.75 9.03 -5.31
CA LYS A 116 -8.98 9.47 -6.70
C LYS A 116 -8.72 10.97 -6.85
N ARG A 117 -8.80 11.45 -8.07
CA ARG A 117 -8.67 12.88 -8.34
C ARG A 117 -9.85 13.64 -7.71
N GLY A 118 -9.54 14.58 -6.82
CA GLY A 118 -10.55 15.36 -6.07
C GLY A 118 -10.71 14.93 -4.62
N ASP A 119 -10.26 13.74 -4.26
CA ASP A 119 -10.26 13.29 -2.86
C ASP A 119 -9.22 14.07 -2.04
N LYS A 120 -9.58 14.37 -0.79
CA LYS A 120 -8.64 14.98 0.16
C LYS A 120 -7.74 13.91 0.76
N ALA A 121 -6.75 13.45 -0.03
CA ALA A 121 -5.78 12.48 0.43
C ALA A 121 -4.94 13.05 1.59
N PRO A 122 -4.81 12.32 2.72
CA PRO A 122 -3.95 12.73 3.83
C PRO A 122 -2.49 12.86 3.37
N ALA A 123 -1.80 13.86 3.90
CA ALA A 123 -0.40 14.11 3.58
C ALA A 123 0.42 14.32 4.85
N PHE A 124 1.53 13.64 4.94
CA PHE A 124 2.41 13.58 6.11
C PHE A 124 3.75 14.21 5.77
N ARG A 125 4.16 15.21 6.53
CA ARG A 125 5.47 15.83 6.35
C ARG A 125 6.51 15.08 7.16
N SER A 126 7.60 14.68 6.52
CA SER A 126 8.68 14.01 7.23
C SER A 126 9.37 14.96 8.20
N VAL A 127 9.78 14.40 9.35
CA VAL A 127 10.59 15.08 10.37
C VAL A 127 11.98 14.47 10.41
N LYS A 128 12.98 15.25 10.82
CA LYS A 128 14.34 14.77 11.06
C LYS A 128 14.38 14.01 12.37
N LYS A 129 13.93 12.77 12.33
CA LYS A 129 13.96 11.82 13.44
C LYS A 129 14.27 10.45 12.87
N GLU A 130 15.38 9.89 13.28
CA GLU A 130 15.84 8.59 12.82
C GLU A 130 14.81 7.50 13.13
N CYS A 131 14.56 6.62 12.16
CA CYS A 131 13.72 5.44 12.28
C CYS A 131 14.09 4.45 11.16
N ASP A 132 14.14 3.17 11.46
CA ASP A 132 14.41 2.11 10.49
C ASP A 132 15.69 2.35 9.67
N GLY A 133 16.75 2.92 10.29
CA GLY A 133 17.99 3.27 9.63
C GLY A 133 17.91 4.44 8.64
N GLN A 134 16.81 5.20 8.63
CA GLN A 134 16.64 6.41 7.82
C GLN A 134 16.71 7.66 8.69
N ASP A 135 17.34 8.74 8.20
CA ASP A 135 17.46 10.02 8.92
C ASP A 135 16.09 10.72 9.15
N TYR A 136 15.13 10.42 8.30
CA TYR A 136 13.79 11.02 8.32
C TYR A 136 12.72 9.97 8.55
N SER A 137 11.61 10.40 9.13
CA SER A 137 10.46 9.54 9.38
C SER A 137 9.14 10.30 9.27
N ILE A 138 8.06 9.55 9.06
CA ILE A 138 6.67 10.02 9.20
C ILE A 138 6.00 9.22 10.32
N ALA A 139 4.90 9.74 10.89
CA ALA A 139 4.03 9.01 11.79
C ALA A 139 2.65 8.84 11.13
N TYR A 140 2.08 7.65 11.22
CA TYR A 140 0.80 7.28 10.64
C TYR A 140 0.09 6.28 11.56
N SER A 141 -1.21 6.47 11.81
CA SER A 141 -1.99 5.49 12.57
C SER A 141 -2.34 4.32 11.65
N LEU A 142 -1.60 3.22 11.79
CA LEU A 142 -1.68 2.05 10.94
C LEU A 142 -2.75 1.10 11.47
N PRO A 143 -3.85 0.86 10.72
CA PRO A 143 -4.94 0.00 11.16
C PRO A 143 -4.51 -1.46 11.35
N ALA A 144 -5.30 -2.22 12.09
CA ALA A 144 -5.21 -3.68 12.13
C ALA A 144 -5.36 -4.23 10.71
N TYR A 145 -4.49 -5.20 10.34
CA TYR A 145 -4.40 -5.74 8.98
C TYR A 145 -4.31 -4.64 7.89
N GLY A 146 -3.73 -3.49 8.27
CA GLY A 146 -3.70 -2.29 7.44
C GLY A 146 -2.57 -2.31 6.42
N THR A 147 -2.87 -1.87 5.20
CA THR A 147 -1.89 -1.54 4.18
C THR A 147 -2.03 -0.08 3.81
N ALA A 148 -0.96 0.68 3.91
CA ALA A 148 -0.91 2.08 3.50
C ALA A 148 0.15 2.28 2.41
N VAL A 149 -0.21 3.01 1.35
CA VAL A 149 0.70 3.33 0.24
C VAL A 149 0.79 4.84 0.12
N PHE A 150 2.01 5.37 0.22
CA PHE A 150 2.29 6.80 0.13
C PHE A 150 3.11 7.09 -1.12
N ARG A 151 2.75 8.12 -1.87
CA ARG A 151 3.63 8.67 -2.90
C ARG A 151 4.51 9.78 -2.33
N PHE A 152 5.72 9.92 -2.87
CA PHE A 152 6.67 10.98 -2.47
C PHE A 152 7.63 11.36 -3.60
#